data_cab0004da56a5921f32326cbff5ec0f1
#
_entry.id   cab0004da56a5921f32326cbff5ec0f1
#
_cell.length_a   1.000
_cell.length_b   1.000
_cell.length_c   1.000
_cell.angle_alpha   90.00
_cell.angle_beta   90.00
_cell.angle_gamma   90.00
#
_symmetry.space_group_name_H-M   'P 1'
#
loop_
_entity.id
_entity.type
_entity.pdbx_description
1 polymer ?
#
loop_
_entity_poly.entity_id
_entity_poly.type
_entity_poly.pdbx_seq_one_letter_code
_entity_poly.pdbx_strand_id
1 'polypeptide(L)'
;MKRINIILTMLLVLAAKFATYSQVQPGRTYRVIAYKKGDLAVQSVSNEVTIVPTMTVYIPNTFTPNGDGLNDTFGVSGEAIKEFSMQIFDRWGKLVFETDDANKRWDGSIEGEKASMGTYIYRVTAKGPGYGRQTREGNFNLIM
;
A
#
# COMPACT_ATOMS: atom_id res chain seq x y z
N MET A 1 25.13 -28.51 24.62
CA MET A 1 24.74 -27.19 24.08
C MET A 1 24.10 -27.27 22.70
N LYS A 2 23.17 -28.20 22.41
CA LYS A 2 22.50 -28.37 21.12
C LYS A 2 20.96 -28.21 21.15
N ARG A 3 20.39 -27.85 22.32
CA ARG A 3 18.92 -27.81 22.48
C ARG A 3 18.28 -26.41 22.36
N ILE A 4 19.07 -25.33 22.33
CA ILE A 4 18.56 -23.96 22.28
C ILE A 4 18.17 -23.54 20.85
N ASN A 5 18.81 -24.10 19.81
CA ASN A 5 18.57 -23.73 18.44
C ASN A 5 17.25 -24.25 17.85
N ILE A 6 16.67 -25.31 18.40
CA ILE A 6 15.42 -25.91 17.87
C ILE A 6 14.19 -25.10 18.32
N ILE A 7 14.24 -24.49 19.50
CA ILE A 7 13.10 -23.67 20.00
C ILE A 7 13.02 -22.35 19.26
N LEU A 8 14.15 -21.75 18.89
CA LEU A 8 14.18 -20.48 18.18
C LEU A 8 13.68 -20.60 16.72
N THR A 9 14.00 -21.72 16.05
CA THR A 9 13.49 -21.99 14.68
C THR A 9 12.01 -22.33 14.64
N MET A 10 11.49 -22.98 15.69
CA MET A 10 10.06 -23.32 15.77
C MET A 10 9.18 -22.09 16.07
N LEU A 11 9.68 -21.13 16.83
CA LEU A 11 8.98 -19.84 17.07
C LEU A 11 8.92 -18.98 15.82
N LEU A 12 9.93 -19.03 14.96
CA LEU A 12 9.95 -18.29 13.69
C LEU A 12 8.95 -18.84 12.67
N VAL A 13 8.71 -20.15 12.64
CA VAL A 13 7.76 -20.81 11.73
C VAL A 13 6.30 -20.60 12.18
N LEU A 14 6.05 -20.49 13.48
CA LEU A 14 4.69 -20.25 13.99
C LEU A 14 4.24 -18.79 13.76
N ALA A 15 5.15 -17.83 13.77
CA ALA A 15 4.84 -16.42 13.46
C ALA A 15 4.48 -16.18 11.99
N ALA A 16 4.91 -17.06 11.08
CA ALA A 16 4.66 -16.92 9.64
C ALA A 16 3.21 -17.26 9.20
N LYS A 17 2.40 -17.87 10.05
CA LYS A 17 1.04 -18.31 9.70
C LYS A 17 -0.07 -17.31 10.04
N PHE A 18 0.23 -16.18 10.66
CA PHE A 18 -0.75 -15.15 11.02
C PHE A 18 -0.60 -13.83 10.27
N ALA A 19 0.22 -13.77 9.23
CA ALA A 19 0.50 -12.54 8.48
C ALA A 19 -0.30 -12.45 7.18
N THR A 20 -1.64 -12.50 7.26
CA THR A 20 -2.50 -12.09 6.15
C THR A 20 -3.28 -10.80 6.46
N TYR A 21 -2.71 -9.94 7.25
CA TYR A 21 -3.05 -8.52 7.27
C TYR A 21 -1.90 -7.77 6.63
N SER A 22 -2.21 -6.89 5.69
CA SER A 22 -1.29 -5.89 5.14
C SER A 22 -0.73 -5.04 6.29
N GLN A 23 0.20 -5.61 7.03
CA GLN A 23 0.97 -4.90 8.04
C GLN A 23 1.92 -4.00 7.26
N VAL A 24 1.62 -2.71 7.28
CA VAL A 24 2.66 -1.72 6.99
C VAL A 24 3.87 -2.12 7.82
N GLN A 25 4.91 -2.61 7.14
CA GLN A 25 6.14 -3.08 7.81
C GLN A 25 6.64 -1.94 8.70
N PRO A 26 6.79 -2.18 10.01
CA PRO A 26 7.42 -1.18 10.85
C PRO A 26 8.80 -0.87 10.27
N GLY A 27 9.22 0.39 10.33
CA GLY A 27 10.52 0.80 9.82
C GLY A 27 11.61 -0.14 10.33
N ARG A 28 12.49 -0.58 9.43
CA ARG A 28 13.62 -1.44 9.81
C ARG A 28 14.72 -0.60 10.40
N THR A 29 15.13 -0.95 11.62
CA THR A 29 16.26 -0.29 12.28
C THR A 29 17.53 -1.07 12.00
N TYR A 30 18.56 -0.36 11.57
CA TYR A 30 19.88 -0.90 11.24
C TYR A 30 20.94 -0.24 12.12
N ARG A 31 21.93 -1.02 12.51
CA ARG A 31 23.17 -0.54 13.12
C ARG A 31 24.34 -1.36 12.60
N VAL A 32 25.51 -0.78 12.57
CA VAL A 32 26.76 -1.47 12.23
C VAL A 32 27.52 -1.78 13.50
N ILE A 33 28.02 -3.00 13.62
CA ILE A 33 28.90 -3.41 14.72
C ILE A 33 30.22 -3.84 14.10
N ALA A 34 31.29 -3.15 14.45
CA ALA A 34 32.65 -3.49 14.05
C ALA A 34 33.38 -4.18 15.19
N TYR A 35 34.06 -5.27 14.90
CA TYR A 35 34.86 -6.03 15.87
C TYR A 35 36.33 -5.88 15.58
N LYS A 36 37.16 -5.86 16.62
CA LYS A 36 38.61 -5.91 16.49
C LYS A 36 39.03 -7.30 15.96
N LYS A 37 39.90 -7.31 14.95
CA LYS A 37 40.44 -8.57 14.40
C LYS A 37 41.14 -9.37 15.51
N GLY A 38 40.66 -10.60 15.73
CA GLY A 38 41.24 -11.51 16.75
C GLY A 38 40.70 -11.33 18.18
N ASP A 39 39.84 -10.36 18.44
CA ASP A 39 39.22 -10.12 19.74
C ASP A 39 37.79 -9.65 19.60
N LEU A 40 36.83 -10.55 19.70
CA LEU A 40 35.38 -10.25 19.58
C LEU A 40 34.79 -9.53 20.81
N ALA A 41 35.53 -9.43 21.92
CA ALA A 41 35.10 -8.68 23.09
C ALA A 41 35.24 -7.15 22.87
N VAL A 42 36.14 -6.76 21.98
CA VAL A 42 36.34 -5.34 21.61
C VAL A 42 35.47 -5.02 20.40
N GLN A 43 34.40 -4.27 20.62
CA GLN A 43 33.46 -3.87 19.57
C GLN A 43 33.21 -2.37 19.59
N SER A 44 32.88 -1.83 18.42
CA SER A 44 32.35 -0.48 18.22
C SER A 44 30.99 -0.57 17.58
N VAL A 45 30.01 0.12 18.12
CA VAL A 45 28.60 0.11 17.64
C VAL A 45 28.26 1.49 17.11
N SER A 46 27.71 1.54 15.89
CA SER A 46 27.22 2.80 15.31
C SER A 46 25.92 3.26 15.98
N ASN A 47 25.50 4.49 15.70
CA ASN A 47 24.11 4.92 15.91
C ASN A 47 23.12 4.03 15.13
N GLU A 48 21.88 4.03 15.58
CA GLU A 48 20.79 3.34 14.89
C GLU A 48 20.17 4.26 13.84
N VAL A 49 19.82 3.68 12.67
CA VAL A 49 19.11 4.34 11.59
C VAL A 49 17.85 3.54 11.28
N THR A 50 16.69 4.17 11.38
CA THR A 50 15.41 3.54 11.02
C THR A 50 15.01 3.96 9.61
N ILE A 51 14.87 2.97 8.73
CA ILE A 51 14.36 3.17 7.36
C ILE A 51 12.85 2.95 7.39
N VAL A 52 12.09 4.01 7.09
CA VAL A 52 10.63 3.95 6.96
C VAL A 52 10.28 3.78 5.48
N PRO A 53 9.41 2.83 5.11
CA PRO A 53 8.97 2.66 3.73
C PRO A 53 8.38 3.94 3.17
N THR A 54 8.76 4.32 1.97
CA THR A 54 8.17 5.46 1.27
C THR A 54 6.78 5.11 0.78
N MET A 55 5.79 5.94 1.11
CA MET A 55 4.45 5.81 0.55
C MET A 55 4.47 6.11 -0.94
N THR A 56 3.95 5.19 -1.74
CA THR A 56 3.71 5.39 -3.17
C THR A 56 2.23 5.32 -3.45
N VAL A 57 1.75 6.14 -4.39
CA VAL A 57 0.36 6.16 -4.85
C VAL A 57 0.37 6.38 -6.35
N TYR A 58 -0.09 5.38 -7.09
CA TYR A 58 -0.31 5.44 -8.52
C TYR A 58 -1.81 5.40 -8.81
N ILE A 59 -2.28 6.29 -9.67
CA ILE A 59 -3.68 6.40 -10.09
C ILE A 59 -3.70 6.33 -11.62
N PRO A 60 -4.39 5.36 -12.23
CA PRO A 60 -4.50 5.28 -13.68
C PRO A 60 -5.30 6.46 -14.25
N ASN A 61 -5.10 6.76 -15.52
CA ASN A 61 -5.82 7.84 -16.22
C ASN A 61 -6.96 7.33 -17.14
N THR A 62 -7.10 6.00 -17.27
CA THR A 62 -8.09 5.35 -18.12
C THR A 62 -8.36 3.95 -17.63
N PHE A 63 -9.61 3.47 -17.79
CA PHE A 63 -9.96 2.06 -17.60
C PHE A 63 -11.08 1.64 -18.57
N THR A 64 -11.21 0.33 -18.81
CA THR A 64 -12.06 -0.29 -19.81
C THR A 64 -12.83 -1.46 -19.21
N PRO A 65 -14.00 -1.26 -18.59
CA PRO A 65 -14.76 -2.33 -17.96
C PRO A 65 -15.51 -3.18 -18.99
N ASN A 66 -14.77 -3.87 -19.86
CA ASN A 66 -15.29 -4.72 -20.94
C ASN A 66 -15.30 -6.22 -20.58
N GLY A 67 -14.71 -6.61 -19.43
CA GLY A 67 -14.69 -7.98 -18.93
C GLY A 67 -13.60 -8.86 -19.55
N ASP A 68 -12.58 -8.26 -20.18
CA ASP A 68 -11.45 -9.03 -20.77
C ASP A 68 -10.33 -9.37 -19.74
N GLY A 69 -10.47 -8.91 -18.51
CA GLY A 69 -9.49 -9.09 -17.43
C GLY A 69 -8.38 -8.04 -17.40
N LEU A 70 -8.39 -7.06 -18.30
CA LEU A 70 -7.39 -6.00 -18.40
C LEU A 70 -8.03 -4.64 -18.18
N ASN A 71 -7.59 -3.93 -17.14
CA ASN A 71 -8.09 -2.59 -16.80
C ASN A 71 -9.62 -2.50 -16.61
N ASP A 72 -10.26 -3.60 -16.22
CA ASP A 72 -11.70 -3.67 -15.98
C ASP A 72 -12.17 -2.90 -14.76
N THR A 73 -11.24 -2.45 -13.92
CA THR A 73 -11.57 -1.72 -12.70
C THR A 73 -10.66 -0.51 -12.51
N PHE A 74 -11.24 0.58 -12.01
CA PHE A 74 -10.51 1.78 -11.64
C PHE A 74 -10.20 1.79 -10.14
N GLY A 75 -8.96 2.06 -9.79
CA GLY A 75 -8.54 2.15 -8.40
C GLY A 75 -7.08 2.56 -8.26
N VAL A 76 -6.65 2.69 -7.05
CA VAL A 76 -5.28 3.07 -6.70
C VAL A 76 -4.40 1.83 -6.57
N SER A 77 -3.14 1.96 -6.98
CA SER A 77 -2.07 1.01 -6.66
C SER A 77 -0.98 1.74 -5.89
N GLY A 78 -0.40 1.10 -4.89
CA GLY A 78 0.64 1.74 -4.10
C GLY A 78 1.11 0.89 -2.94
N GLU A 79 2.14 1.41 -2.25
CA GLU A 79 2.77 0.74 -1.11
C GLU A 79 2.76 1.66 0.11
N ALA A 80 2.83 1.06 1.29
CA ALA A 80 2.92 1.75 2.57
C ALA A 80 1.77 2.73 2.84
N ILE A 81 0.56 2.45 2.36
CA ILE A 81 -0.65 3.23 2.64
C ILE A 81 -1.25 2.73 3.97
N LYS A 82 -1.44 3.61 4.94
CA LYS A 82 -2.04 3.34 6.26
C LYS A 82 -3.48 3.80 6.36
N GLU A 83 -3.76 4.98 5.84
CA GLU A 83 -5.10 5.56 5.77
C GLU A 83 -5.38 5.87 4.31
N PHE A 84 -6.58 5.61 3.88
CA PHE A 84 -6.98 5.77 2.49
C PHE A 84 -8.42 6.24 2.39
N SER A 85 -8.72 7.04 1.39
CA SER A 85 -10.07 7.36 0.97
C SER A 85 -10.03 7.72 -0.51
N MET A 86 -10.96 7.19 -1.28
CA MET A 86 -11.15 7.50 -2.69
C MET A 86 -12.61 7.81 -2.96
N GLN A 87 -12.83 8.90 -3.65
CA GLN A 87 -14.13 9.34 -4.14
C GLN A 87 -14.05 9.56 -5.65
N ILE A 88 -15.09 9.13 -6.36
CA ILE A 88 -15.23 9.33 -7.81
C ILE A 88 -16.52 10.10 -8.07
N PHE A 89 -16.42 11.09 -8.91
CA PHE A 89 -17.52 11.97 -9.31
C PHE A 89 -17.72 11.92 -10.81
N ASP A 90 -18.95 12.04 -11.23
CA ASP A 90 -19.26 12.28 -12.64
C ASP A 90 -18.92 13.72 -13.06
N ARG A 91 -19.12 14.03 -14.35
CA ARG A 91 -18.85 15.37 -14.92
C ARG A 91 -19.73 16.49 -14.33
N TRP A 92 -20.81 16.16 -13.65
CA TRP A 92 -21.69 17.13 -13.00
C TRP A 92 -21.39 17.26 -11.50
N GLY A 93 -20.41 16.52 -11.00
CA GLY A 93 -20.00 16.54 -9.59
C GLY A 93 -20.84 15.63 -8.68
N LYS A 94 -21.70 14.74 -9.24
CA LYS A 94 -22.39 13.72 -8.46
C LYS A 94 -21.40 12.65 -8.03
N LEU A 95 -21.36 12.31 -6.73
CA LEU A 95 -20.60 11.18 -6.21
C LEU A 95 -21.17 9.87 -6.77
N VAL A 96 -20.33 9.06 -7.42
CA VAL A 96 -20.72 7.80 -8.05
C VAL A 96 -20.06 6.59 -7.40
N PHE A 97 -18.94 6.78 -6.71
CA PHE A 97 -18.26 5.72 -5.98
C PHE A 97 -17.47 6.30 -4.81
N GLU A 98 -17.42 5.57 -3.69
CA GLU A 98 -16.61 5.92 -2.53
C GLU A 98 -16.08 4.66 -1.84
N THR A 99 -14.84 4.74 -1.33
CA THR A 99 -14.25 3.68 -0.51
C THR A 99 -13.13 4.23 0.37
N ASP A 100 -12.94 3.61 1.52
CA ASP A 100 -11.80 3.78 2.44
C ASP A 100 -10.81 2.60 2.38
N ASP A 101 -11.12 1.57 1.58
CA ASP A 101 -10.23 0.44 1.32
C ASP A 101 -9.43 0.65 0.04
N ALA A 102 -8.10 0.72 0.16
CA ALA A 102 -7.19 0.89 -0.98
C ALA A 102 -7.21 -0.29 -1.99
N ASN A 103 -7.72 -1.46 -1.57
CA ASN A 103 -7.84 -2.63 -2.45
C ASN A 103 -9.18 -2.66 -3.19
N LYS A 104 -10.18 -1.91 -2.72
CA LYS A 104 -11.49 -1.85 -3.36
C LYS A 104 -11.43 -0.94 -4.57
N ARG A 105 -11.85 -1.47 -5.71
CA ARG A 105 -11.83 -0.78 -7.00
C ARG A 105 -13.24 -0.56 -7.52
N TRP A 106 -13.43 0.49 -8.30
CA TRP A 106 -14.69 0.75 -9.01
C TRP A 106 -14.74 -0.06 -10.30
N ASP A 107 -15.82 -0.78 -10.50
CA ASP A 107 -16.06 -1.62 -11.67
C ASP A 107 -16.76 -0.88 -12.85
N GLY A 108 -16.95 0.43 -12.71
CA GLY A 108 -17.64 1.22 -13.72
C GLY A 108 -19.17 1.10 -13.66
N SER A 109 -19.74 0.64 -12.55
CA SER A 109 -21.20 0.63 -12.34
C SER A 109 -21.65 1.73 -11.38
N ILE A 110 -22.84 2.26 -11.61
CA ILE A 110 -23.55 3.22 -10.76
C ILE A 110 -24.94 2.64 -10.46
N GLU A 111 -25.23 2.41 -9.20
CA GLU A 111 -26.55 1.86 -8.76
C GLU A 111 -26.90 0.52 -9.46
N GLY A 112 -25.89 -0.26 -9.85
CA GLY A 112 -26.03 -1.57 -10.52
C GLY A 112 -26.09 -1.51 -12.06
N GLU A 113 -26.11 -0.33 -12.65
CA GLU A 113 -26.07 -0.15 -14.10
C GLU A 113 -24.70 0.30 -14.57
N LYS A 114 -24.32 -0.02 -15.83
CA LYS A 114 -23.07 0.44 -16.42
C LYS A 114 -23.03 1.97 -16.53
N ALA A 115 -21.98 2.56 -16.01
CA ALA A 115 -21.73 3.99 -16.12
C ALA A 115 -21.50 4.39 -17.59
N SER A 116 -21.89 5.60 -17.95
CA SER A 116 -21.67 6.14 -19.29
C SER A 116 -20.18 6.35 -19.56
N MET A 117 -19.74 6.06 -20.78
CA MET A 117 -18.40 6.44 -21.25
C MET A 117 -18.17 7.95 -21.09
N GLY A 118 -16.96 8.30 -20.73
CA GLY A 118 -16.58 9.70 -20.60
C GLY A 118 -15.58 9.96 -19.50
N THR A 119 -15.41 11.22 -19.18
CA THR A 119 -14.47 11.68 -18.15
C THR A 119 -15.14 11.72 -16.78
N TYR A 120 -14.44 11.17 -15.81
CA TYR A 120 -14.77 11.19 -14.38
C TYR A 120 -13.69 11.91 -13.60
N ILE A 121 -14.03 12.39 -12.42
CA ILE A 121 -13.11 13.09 -11.52
C ILE A 121 -12.88 12.21 -10.31
N TYR A 122 -11.64 12.08 -9.87
CA TYR A 122 -11.31 11.40 -8.63
C TYR A 122 -10.75 12.37 -7.60
N ARG A 123 -11.00 12.07 -6.34
CA ARG A 123 -10.29 12.61 -5.18
C ARG A 123 -9.78 11.44 -4.35
N VAL A 124 -8.46 11.36 -4.20
CA VAL A 124 -7.78 10.33 -3.42
C VAL A 124 -7.03 10.99 -2.28
N THR A 125 -7.28 10.56 -1.08
CA THR A 125 -6.53 10.95 0.12
C THR A 125 -5.83 9.74 0.70
N ALA A 126 -4.53 9.84 0.91
CA ALA A 126 -3.72 8.76 1.47
C ALA A 126 -2.76 9.30 2.53
N LYS A 127 -2.40 8.44 3.50
CA LYS A 127 -1.38 8.71 4.51
C LYS A 127 -0.52 7.47 4.71
N GLY A 128 0.78 7.66 4.74
CA GLY A 128 1.77 6.61 4.96
C GLY A 128 2.55 6.79 6.25
N PRO A 129 3.43 5.84 6.60
CA PRO A 129 4.32 5.93 7.74
C PRO A 129 5.27 7.12 7.58
N GLY A 130 5.33 8.01 8.58
CA GLY A 130 6.22 9.19 8.54
C GLY A 130 5.81 10.29 7.57
N TYR A 131 4.67 10.15 6.88
CA TYR A 131 4.12 11.14 5.96
C TYR A 131 2.81 11.69 6.50
N GLY A 132 2.58 12.98 6.27
CA GLY A 132 1.28 13.60 6.48
C GLY A 132 0.25 13.08 5.48
N ARG A 133 -1.01 13.44 5.71
CA ARG A 133 -2.10 13.17 4.76
C ARG A 133 -1.85 13.94 3.46
N GLN A 134 -1.93 13.23 2.33
CA GLN A 134 -1.78 13.78 0.99
C GLN A 134 -3.09 13.57 0.23
N THR A 135 -3.58 14.62 -0.41
CA THR A 135 -4.76 14.55 -1.29
C THR A 135 -4.33 14.81 -2.71
N ARG A 136 -4.83 13.99 -3.63
CA ARG A 136 -4.67 14.14 -5.08
C ARG A 136 -6.03 14.16 -5.72
N GLU A 137 -6.23 15.11 -6.63
CA GLU A 137 -7.41 15.22 -7.47
C GLU A 137 -6.99 15.20 -8.92
N GLY A 138 -7.84 14.65 -9.77
CA GLY A 138 -7.59 14.57 -11.19
C GLY A 138 -8.77 13.99 -11.93
N ASN A 139 -8.58 13.75 -13.21
CA ASN A 139 -9.57 13.13 -14.07
C ASN A 139 -9.04 11.83 -14.68
N PHE A 140 -9.95 10.97 -15.08
CA PHE A 140 -9.69 9.76 -15.84
C PHE A 140 -10.84 9.47 -16.80
N ASN A 141 -10.59 8.60 -17.77
CA ASN A 141 -11.57 8.26 -18.79
C ASN A 141 -12.07 6.82 -18.61
N LEU A 142 -13.39 6.65 -18.67
CA LEU A 142 -14.04 5.38 -18.87
C LEU A 142 -14.30 5.21 -20.38
N ILE A 143 -13.73 4.17 -20.96
CA ILE A 143 -13.90 3.79 -22.37
C ILE A 143 -14.31 2.31 -22.43
N MET A 144 -14.98 1.89 -23.51
CA MET A 144 -15.38 0.50 -23.76
C MET A 144 -14.78 0.03 -25.08
#